data_4944fc1e8618feee8fd0cad6e7d737eb
#
_entry.id   4944fc1e8618feee8fd0cad6e7d737eb
#
_cell.length_a   1.000
_cell.length_b   1.000
_cell.length_c   1.000
_cell.angle_alpha   90.00
_cell.angle_beta   90.00
_cell.angle_gamma   90.00
#
_symmetry.space_group_name_H-M   'P 1'
#
loop_
_entity.id
_entity.type
_entity.pdbx_description
1 polymer ?
#
loop_
_entity_poly.entity_id
_entity_poly.type
_entity_poly.pdbx_seq_one_letter_code
_entity_poly.pdbx_strand_id
1 'polypeptide(L)'
;FGFDHYCLWQLSYDRMIKERYAAPLIEQDGGIKLYSNDEYGPDIFAQYVTDFIEENKAKPFFVYYPMVLVHDPFYPTPQSDVWEDPSMREVRNNANFPKMVEHVDKNVGMIFNKLENLNLLNNTIIIFIGDNGTNRKIRTTMKDGTIVRGGKGLTIDTGVRVPMIVY
;
A
#
# COMPACT_ATOMS: atom_id res chain seq x y z
N PHE A 1 -7.03 8.72 -18.52
CA PHE A 1 -7.97 7.93 -17.71
C PHE A 1 -8.93 8.79 -16.86
N GLY A 2 -8.92 10.15 -16.99
CA GLY A 2 -9.85 11.03 -16.30
C GLY A 2 -9.44 11.47 -14.89
N PHE A 3 -8.21 11.22 -14.48
CA PHE A 3 -7.61 11.77 -13.26
C PHE A 3 -6.73 12.97 -13.61
N ASP A 4 -6.82 14.04 -12.82
CA ASP A 4 -6.05 15.27 -13.01
C ASP A 4 -4.60 15.10 -12.53
N HIS A 5 -4.39 14.29 -11.49
CA HIS A 5 -3.10 13.99 -10.87
C HIS A 5 -2.91 12.50 -10.66
N TYR A 6 -1.67 12.03 -10.70
CA TYR A 6 -1.36 10.63 -10.46
C TYR A 6 0.07 10.39 -9.96
N CYS A 7 0.23 9.33 -9.18
CA CYS A 7 1.51 8.83 -8.70
C CYS A 7 1.48 7.30 -8.81
N LEU A 8 2.28 6.74 -9.70
CA LEU A 8 2.20 5.33 -10.10
C LEU A 8 3.54 4.65 -9.97
N TRP A 9 3.53 3.42 -9.46
CA TRP A 9 4.69 2.55 -9.63
C TRP A 9 4.90 2.26 -11.10
N GLN A 10 6.10 2.56 -11.60
CA GLN A 10 6.49 2.30 -12.96
C GLN A 10 7.31 1.01 -13.03
N LEU A 11 6.79 0.01 -13.74
CA LEU A 11 7.39 -1.31 -13.82
C LEU A 11 8.78 -1.28 -14.49
N SER A 12 8.89 -0.50 -15.58
CA SER A 12 10.14 -0.37 -16.30
C SER A 12 10.25 0.99 -17.00
N TYR A 13 11.44 1.56 -17.01
CA TYR A 13 11.75 2.77 -17.74
C TYR A 13 13.21 2.70 -18.21
N ASP A 14 13.49 2.98 -19.48
CA ASP A 14 14.83 2.96 -20.09
C ASP A 14 15.66 1.71 -19.69
N ARG A 15 15.05 0.52 -19.86
CA ARG A 15 15.61 -0.80 -19.49
C ARG A 15 15.83 -1.04 -18.00
N MET A 16 15.52 -0.08 -17.13
CA MET A 16 15.48 -0.30 -15.69
C MET A 16 14.19 -1.03 -15.32
N ILE A 17 14.30 -2.00 -14.44
CA ILE A 17 13.17 -2.68 -13.79
C ILE A 17 13.38 -2.50 -12.29
N LYS A 18 12.39 -1.96 -11.60
CA LYS A 18 12.45 -1.72 -10.16
C LYS A 18 11.25 -2.32 -9.46
N GLU A 19 11.50 -2.80 -8.27
CA GLU A 19 10.43 -3.23 -7.37
C GLU A 19 9.63 -2.03 -6.85
N ARG A 20 8.45 -2.32 -6.33
CA ARG A 20 7.51 -1.30 -5.83
C ARG A 20 7.77 -0.84 -4.41
N TYR A 21 8.68 -1.52 -3.72
CA TYR A 21 8.93 -1.35 -2.29
C TYR A 21 10.17 -0.49 -2.04
N ALA A 22 11.35 -1.08 -1.85
CA ALA A 22 12.58 -0.31 -1.68
C ALA A 22 13.04 0.32 -3.00
N ALA A 23 13.53 1.56 -2.96
CA ALA A 23 14.05 2.29 -4.11
C ALA A 23 13.15 2.24 -5.36
N PRO A 24 11.86 2.57 -5.26
CA PRO A 24 10.93 2.39 -6.37
C PRO A 24 11.24 3.31 -7.55
N LEU A 25 10.79 2.87 -8.71
CA LEU A 25 10.66 3.71 -9.89
C LEU A 25 9.22 4.21 -9.96
N ILE A 26 9.02 5.51 -9.92
CA ILE A 26 7.69 6.13 -9.87
C ILE A 26 7.50 7.11 -11.00
N GLU A 27 6.35 7.05 -11.65
CA GLU A 27 5.86 8.09 -12.54
C GLU A 27 4.85 8.96 -11.77
N GLN A 28 5.14 10.24 -11.70
CA GLN A 28 4.29 11.22 -11.03
C GLN A 28 4.00 12.38 -11.97
N ASP A 29 2.73 12.60 -12.31
CA ASP A 29 2.24 13.73 -13.13
C ASP A 29 3.05 13.94 -14.43
N GLY A 30 3.40 12.83 -15.10
CA GLY A 30 4.18 12.82 -16.36
C GLY A 30 5.68 12.85 -16.18
N GLY A 31 6.21 12.91 -14.96
CA GLY A 31 7.64 12.88 -14.65
C GLY A 31 8.08 11.56 -14.03
N ILE A 32 9.23 11.05 -14.44
CA ILE A 32 9.86 9.85 -13.85
C ILE A 32 10.72 10.27 -12.66
N LYS A 33 10.53 9.60 -11.52
CA LYS A 33 11.31 9.78 -10.29
C LYS A 33 12.00 8.50 -9.91
N LEU A 34 13.30 8.58 -9.66
CA LEU A 34 14.13 7.54 -9.08
C LEU A 34 14.34 7.85 -7.60
N TYR A 35 14.11 6.86 -6.77
CA TYR A 35 14.26 6.97 -5.34
C TYR A 35 15.46 6.16 -4.84
N SER A 36 16.03 6.58 -3.71
CA SER A 36 17.15 5.90 -3.07
C SER A 36 16.70 4.61 -2.37
N ASN A 37 17.68 3.77 -2.00
CA ASN A 37 17.39 2.54 -1.28
C ASN A 37 16.73 2.75 0.09
N ASP A 38 16.86 3.93 0.68
CA ASP A 38 16.27 4.25 1.99
C ASP A 38 14.79 4.65 1.90
N GLU A 39 14.29 4.88 0.68
CA GLU A 39 12.93 5.30 0.44
C GLU A 39 12.03 4.09 0.12
N TYR A 40 10.84 4.12 0.70
CA TYR A 40 9.86 3.03 0.62
C TYR A 40 8.62 3.44 -0.18
N GLY A 41 8.36 2.76 -1.28
CA GLY A 41 7.27 3.10 -2.22
C GLY A 41 5.91 3.33 -1.57
N PRO A 42 5.42 2.43 -0.70
CA PRO A 42 4.15 2.63 0.00
C PRO A 42 4.06 3.94 0.79
N ASP A 43 5.16 4.38 1.43
CA ASP A 43 5.19 5.65 2.15
C ASP A 43 5.16 6.85 1.19
N ILE A 44 5.84 6.75 0.05
CA ILE A 44 5.83 7.79 -0.99
C ILE A 44 4.41 7.96 -1.55
N PHE A 45 3.70 6.87 -1.84
CA PHE A 45 2.32 6.94 -2.31
C PHE A 45 1.37 7.52 -1.27
N ALA A 46 1.50 7.11 -0.01
CA ALA A 46 0.70 7.66 1.09
C ALA A 46 0.97 9.16 1.30
N GLN A 47 2.23 9.57 1.22
CA GLN A 47 2.61 10.99 1.29
C GLN A 47 2.01 11.78 0.14
N TYR A 48 2.10 11.28 -1.10
CA TYR A 48 1.48 11.93 -2.26
C TYR A 48 -0.03 12.15 -2.08
N VAL A 49 -0.74 11.14 -1.53
CA VAL A 49 -2.18 11.26 -1.21
C VAL A 49 -2.42 12.35 -0.17
N THR A 50 -1.62 12.40 0.90
CA THR A 50 -1.80 13.41 1.95
C THR A 50 -1.46 14.82 1.48
N ASP A 51 -0.48 15.00 0.60
CA ASP A 51 -0.14 16.27 0.00
C ASP A 51 -1.26 16.75 -0.95
N PHE A 52 -1.77 15.85 -1.80
CA PHE A 52 -2.92 16.11 -2.66
C PHE A 52 -4.16 16.57 -1.87
N ILE A 53 -4.46 15.91 -0.74
CA ILE A 53 -5.58 16.30 0.14
C ILE A 53 -5.37 17.73 0.66
N GLU A 54 -4.17 18.05 1.10
CA GLU A 54 -3.85 19.39 1.62
C GLU A 54 -3.98 20.48 0.56
N GLU A 55 -3.46 20.25 -0.63
CA GLU A 55 -3.53 21.19 -1.75
C GLU A 55 -4.97 21.42 -2.24
N ASN A 56 -5.84 20.41 -2.09
CA ASN A 56 -7.22 20.46 -2.57
C ASN A 56 -8.27 20.63 -1.47
N LYS A 57 -7.88 20.94 -0.23
CA LYS A 57 -8.77 21.03 0.93
C LYS A 57 -9.93 22.01 0.82
N ALA A 58 -9.84 22.99 -0.07
CA ALA A 58 -10.86 24.04 -0.27
C ALA A 58 -11.94 23.68 -1.30
N LYS A 59 -11.84 22.53 -1.96
CA LYS A 59 -12.77 22.09 -3.01
C LYS A 59 -13.06 20.59 -2.88
N PRO A 60 -14.17 20.09 -3.46
CA PRO A 60 -14.41 18.65 -3.54
C PRO A 60 -13.28 17.94 -4.29
N PHE A 61 -12.87 16.77 -3.80
CA PHE A 61 -11.88 15.91 -4.44
C PHE A 61 -12.29 14.44 -4.38
N PHE A 62 -11.69 13.66 -5.25
CA PHE A 62 -11.79 12.20 -5.25
C PHE A 62 -10.38 11.60 -5.31
N VAL A 63 -10.10 10.65 -4.43
CA VAL A 63 -8.84 9.90 -4.40
C VAL A 63 -9.14 8.42 -4.63
N TYR A 64 -8.48 7.82 -5.61
CA TYR A 64 -8.43 6.38 -5.81
C TYR A 64 -7.02 5.90 -5.53
N TYR A 65 -6.85 5.17 -4.43
CA TYR A 65 -5.53 4.71 -3.96
C TYR A 65 -5.44 3.18 -3.99
N PRO A 66 -5.11 2.55 -5.12
CA PRO A 66 -4.85 1.12 -5.19
C PRO A 66 -3.48 0.83 -4.58
N MET A 67 -3.49 0.47 -3.30
CA MET A 67 -2.26 0.25 -2.52
C MET A 67 -1.44 -0.92 -3.07
N VAL A 68 -0.13 -0.74 -3.19
CA VAL A 68 0.80 -1.83 -3.58
C VAL A 68 1.00 -2.87 -2.47
N LEU A 69 0.81 -2.48 -1.22
CA LEU A 69 0.74 -3.40 -0.08
C LEU A 69 -0.63 -4.12 -0.07
N VAL A 70 -0.69 -5.36 0.30
CA VAL A 70 0.36 -6.29 0.72
C VAL A 70 0.67 -7.32 -0.38
N HIS A 71 0.94 -6.88 -1.59
CA HIS A 71 1.14 -7.78 -2.72
C HIS A 71 2.50 -8.50 -2.62
N ASP A 72 2.54 -9.79 -3.03
CA ASP A 72 3.80 -10.53 -3.21
C ASP A 72 4.70 -9.81 -4.26
N PRO A 73 6.04 -9.73 -4.09
CA PRO A 73 6.86 -10.42 -3.09
C PRO A 73 6.76 -9.79 -1.70
N PHE A 74 6.82 -10.67 -0.65
CA PHE A 74 6.78 -10.20 0.73
C PHE A 74 8.18 -9.82 1.18
N TYR A 75 8.47 -8.55 1.11
CA TYR A 75 9.74 -7.93 1.50
C TYR A 75 9.66 -7.26 2.87
N PRO A 76 10.78 -7.02 3.54
CA PRO A 76 10.83 -6.20 4.74
C PRO A 76 10.21 -4.81 4.53
N THR A 77 9.67 -4.26 5.59
CA THR A 77 9.18 -2.87 5.66
C THR A 77 10.15 -2.03 6.49
N PRO A 78 10.07 -0.69 6.46
CA PRO A 78 10.88 0.17 7.32
C PRO A 78 10.77 -0.11 8.83
N GLN A 79 9.71 -0.81 9.28
CA GLN A 79 9.57 -1.26 10.68
C GLN A 79 10.14 -2.66 10.93
N SER A 80 10.74 -3.29 9.95
CA SER A 80 11.39 -4.60 10.12
C SER A 80 12.81 -4.41 10.67
N ASP A 81 13.21 -5.24 11.63
CA ASP A 81 14.53 -5.19 12.26
C ASP A 81 15.70 -5.29 11.25
N VAL A 82 15.45 -5.92 10.11
CA VAL A 82 16.44 -6.11 9.05
C VAL A 82 16.48 -4.95 8.03
N TRP A 83 15.65 -3.92 8.17
CA TRP A 83 15.56 -2.84 7.19
C TRP A 83 16.84 -2.00 7.08
N GLU A 84 17.58 -1.86 8.18
CA GLU A 84 18.84 -1.11 8.22
C GLU A 84 19.95 -1.72 7.36
N ASP A 85 19.83 -3.03 7.04
CA ASP A 85 20.73 -3.68 6.08
C ASP A 85 20.15 -3.60 4.66
N PRO A 86 20.72 -2.79 3.75
CA PRO A 86 20.22 -2.66 2.38
C PRO A 86 20.16 -3.98 1.61
N SER A 87 21.02 -4.95 1.92
CA SER A 87 21.05 -6.25 1.27
C SER A 87 19.83 -7.12 1.61
N MET A 88 19.14 -6.81 2.71
CA MET A 88 17.98 -7.56 3.20
C MET A 88 16.65 -7.01 2.65
N ARG A 89 16.61 -5.79 2.14
CA ARG A 89 15.35 -5.10 1.76
C ARG A 89 14.56 -5.78 0.66
N GLU A 90 15.22 -6.53 -0.20
CA GLU A 90 14.61 -7.32 -1.28
C GLU A 90 14.70 -8.83 -1.03
N VAL A 91 14.98 -9.25 0.22
CA VAL A 91 14.95 -10.66 0.60
C VAL A 91 13.52 -11.11 0.86
N ARG A 92 13.02 -11.95 -0.04
CA ARG A 92 11.64 -12.46 0.01
C ARG A 92 11.44 -13.46 1.13
N ASN A 93 10.49 -13.20 2.03
CA ASN A 93 10.10 -14.14 3.08
C ASN A 93 8.60 -13.96 3.42
N ASN A 94 7.85 -15.07 3.48
CA ASN A 94 6.44 -15.02 3.88
C ASN A 94 6.24 -14.50 5.31
N ALA A 95 7.24 -14.60 6.18
CA ALA A 95 7.23 -14.05 7.53
C ALA A 95 7.15 -12.51 7.56
N ASN A 96 7.45 -11.83 6.44
CA ASN A 96 7.31 -10.37 6.33
C ASN A 96 5.84 -9.92 6.18
N PHE A 97 4.93 -10.82 5.80
CA PHE A 97 3.53 -10.46 5.53
C PHE A 97 2.83 -9.72 6.68
N PRO A 98 2.92 -10.13 7.96
CA PRO A 98 2.31 -9.37 9.06
C PRO A 98 2.83 -7.93 9.15
N LYS A 99 4.13 -7.72 8.99
CA LYS A 99 4.74 -6.37 8.99
C LYS A 99 4.24 -5.51 7.82
N MET A 100 3.99 -6.10 6.67
CA MET A 100 3.37 -5.38 5.55
C MET A 100 1.92 -4.99 5.85
N VAL A 101 1.16 -5.82 6.57
CA VAL A 101 -0.21 -5.48 7.03
C VAL A 101 -0.18 -4.35 8.05
N GLU A 102 0.73 -4.40 9.04
CA GLU A 102 0.94 -3.30 10.00
C GLU A 102 1.29 -1.99 9.27
N HIS A 103 2.07 -2.07 8.19
CA HIS A 103 2.42 -0.90 7.39
C HIS A 103 1.24 -0.33 6.59
N VAL A 104 0.30 -1.17 6.11
CA VAL A 104 -0.97 -0.70 5.55
C VAL A 104 -1.73 0.15 6.56
N ASP A 105 -1.86 -0.36 7.79
CA ASP A 105 -2.55 0.35 8.87
C ASP A 105 -1.91 1.71 9.17
N LYS A 106 -0.58 1.76 9.24
CA LYS A 106 0.18 3.02 9.37
C LYS A 106 -0.18 4.01 8.25
N ASN A 107 -0.17 3.58 7.00
CA ASN A 107 -0.41 4.46 5.85
C ASN A 107 -1.88 4.93 5.79
N VAL A 108 -2.82 4.07 6.14
CA VAL A 108 -4.23 4.46 6.31
C VAL A 108 -4.35 5.49 7.45
N GLY A 109 -3.67 5.25 8.57
CA GLY A 109 -3.63 6.19 9.70
C GLY A 109 -3.07 7.57 9.31
N MET A 110 -2.05 7.64 8.44
CA MET A 110 -1.53 8.92 7.91
C MET A 110 -2.62 9.71 7.18
N ILE A 111 -3.42 9.06 6.34
CA ILE A 111 -4.51 9.69 5.59
C ILE A 111 -5.61 10.18 6.55
N PHE A 112 -6.03 9.34 7.50
CA PHE A 112 -7.01 9.73 8.52
C PHE A 112 -6.54 10.95 9.31
N ASN A 113 -5.32 10.93 9.84
CA ASN A 113 -4.75 12.03 10.60
C ASN A 113 -4.66 13.32 9.76
N LYS A 114 -4.33 13.23 8.47
CA LYS A 114 -4.32 14.39 7.57
C LYS A 114 -5.72 14.99 7.44
N LEU A 115 -6.74 14.17 7.20
CA LEU A 115 -8.13 14.63 7.08
C LEU A 115 -8.64 15.24 8.39
N GLU A 116 -8.31 14.65 9.54
CA GLU A 116 -8.68 15.15 10.85
C GLU A 116 -8.03 16.52 11.13
N ASN A 117 -6.73 16.64 10.92
CA ASN A 117 -5.97 17.88 11.13
C ASN A 117 -6.44 19.03 10.24
N LEU A 118 -7.00 18.72 9.08
CA LEU A 118 -7.59 19.69 8.15
C LEU A 118 -9.09 19.94 8.40
N ASN A 119 -9.69 19.29 9.42
CA ASN A 119 -11.13 19.32 9.73
C ASN A 119 -12.02 18.84 8.55
N LEU A 120 -11.52 17.91 7.74
CA LEU A 120 -12.22 17.35 6.60
C LEU A 120 -12.88 16.00 6.89
N LEU A 121 -12.49 15.32 7.98
CA LEU A 121 -12.88 13.95 8.25
C LEU A 121 -14.41 13.76 8.30
N ASN A 122 -15.14 14.69 8.91
CA ASN A 122 -16.62 14.65 9.01
C ASN A 122 -17.35 14.94 7.68
N ASN A 123 -16.62 15.34 6.64
CA ASN A 123 -17.17 15.65 5.32
C ASN A 123 -16.51 14.82 4.22
N THR A 124 -15.91 13.69 4.60
CA THR A 124 -15.20 12.78 3.69
C THR A 124 -15.69 11.35 3.92
N ILE A 125 -16.09 10.68 2.85
CA ILE A 125 -16.36 9.23 2.89
C ILE A 125 -15.06 8.51 2.59
N ILE A 126 -14.64 7.61 3.49
CA ILE A 126 -13.46 6.78 3.32
C ILE A 126 -13.92 5.33 3.16
N ILE A 127 -13.52 4.70 2.06
CA ILE A 127 -13.82 3.29 1.79
C ILE A 127 -12.50 2.53 1.69
N PHE A 128 -12.27 1.61 2.63
CA PHE A 128 -11.19 0.64 2.56
C PHE A 128 -11.75 -0.71 2.12
N ILE A 129 -11.20 -1.28 1.05
CA ILE A 129 -11.69 -2.55 0.51
C ILE A 129 -10.50 -3.38 0.00
N GLY A 130 -10.52 -4.69 0.23
CA GLY A 130 -9.62 -5.62 -0.43
C GLY A 130 -10.09 -5.92 -1.86
N ASP A 131 -9.18 -6.09 -2.79
CA ASP A 131 -9.48 -6.43 -4.19
C ASP A 131 -9.73 -7.94 -4.39
N ASN A 132 -9.08 -8.77 -3.60
CA ASN A 132 -9.17 -10.23 -3.63
C ASN A 132 -8.64 -10.86 -2.34
N GLY A 133 -8.84 -12.14 -2.18
CA GLY A 133 -8.36 -12.89 -1.01
C GLY A 133 -6.83 -12.92 -0.89
N THR A 134 -6.36 -13.23 0.29
CA THR A 134 -4.94 -13.31 0.65
C THR A 134 -4.18 -14.33 -0.20
N ASN A 135 -2.91 -14.07 -0.47
CA ASN A 135 -2.03 -14.97 -1.22
C ASN A 135 -2.02 -16.39 -0.63
N ARG A 136 -2.08 -17.42 -1.49
CA ARG A 136 -2.15 -18.85 -1.11
C ARG A 136 -0.96 -19.36 -0.31
N LYS A 137 0.16 -18.64 -0.26
CA LYS A 137 1.32 -18.97 0.55
C LYS A 137 1.15 -18.60 2.02
N ILE A 138 0.22 -17.70 2.32
CA ILE A 138 -0.04 -17.21 3.67
C ILE A 138 -1.01 -18.14 4.40
N ARG A 139 -0.73 -18.35 5.67
CA ARG A 139 -1.58 -19.06 6.63
C ARG A 139 -1.80 -18.13 7.81
N THR A 140 -3.05 -17.92 8.19
CA THR A 140 -3.44 -17.03 9.28
C THR A 140 -4.12 -17.86 10.36
N THR A 141 -3.65 -17.73 11.60
CA THR A 141 -4.33 -18.30 12.76
C THR A 141 -5.46 -17.34 13.17
N MET A 142 -6.69 -17.83 13.15
CA MET A 142 -7.88 -17.09 13.54
C MET A 142 -8.01 -17.03 15.07
N LYS A 143 -8.92 -16.18 15.59
CA LYS A 143 -9.13 -16.01 17.03
C LYS A 143 -9.55 -17.31 17.74
N ASP A 144 -10.21 -18.21 17.05
CA ASP A 144 -10.62 -19.54 17.55
C ASP A 144 -9.54 -20.63 17.46
N GLY A 145 -8.33 -20.25 16.99
CA GLY A 145 -7.22 -21.16 16.78
C GLY A 145 -7.23 -21.87 15.41
N THR A 146 -8.27 -21.72 14.61
CA THR A 146 -8.33 -22.31 13.26
C THR A 146 -7.27 -21.68 12.37
N ILE A 147 -6.56 -22.51 11.58
CA ILE A 147 -5.60 -22.04 10.58
C ILE A 147 -6.28 -21.95 9.22
N VAL A 148 -6.38 -20.74 8.70
CA VAL A 148 -6.96 -20.47 7.38
C VAL A 148 -5.85 -20.16 6.38
N ARG A 149 -5.88 -20.84 5.25
CA ARG A 149 -4.97 -20.59 4.12
C ARG A 149 -5.59 -19.57 3.17
N GLY A 150 -4.77 -18.64 2.66
CA GLY A 150 -5.19 -17.71 1.61
C GLY A 150 -5.66 -18.42 0.35
N GLY A 151 -6.60 -17.80 -0.37
CA GLY A 151 -7.28 -18.36 -1.54
C GLY A 151 -7.18 -17.51 -2.81
N LYS A 152 -6.27 -16.53 -2.87
CA LYS A 152 -6.11 -15.65 -4.05
C LYS A 152 -6.12 -16.44 -5.37
N GLY A 153 -7.01 -16.04 -6.29
CA GLY A 153 -7.17 -16.68 -7.60
C GLY A 153 -8.03 -17.96 -7.58
N LEU A 154 -8.70 -18.27 -6.46
CA LEU A 154 -9.66 -19.36 -6.35
C LEU A 154 -11.06 -18.83 -6.08
N THR A 155 -12.08 -19.54 -6.55
CA THR A 155 -13.51 -19.21 -6.34
C THR A 155 -14.07 -19.83 -5.05
N ILE A 156 -13.27 -19.77 -3.98
CA ILE A 156 -13.62 -20.22 -2.62
C ILE A 156 -13.70 -19.03 -1.69
N ASP A 157 -14.29 -19.18 -0.51
CA ASP A 157 -14.46 -18.10 0.47
C ASP A 157 -13.18 -17.29 0.70
N THR A 158 -12.07 -17.94 0.96
CA THR A 158 -10.78 -17.26 1.21
C THR A 158 -10.15 -16.61 -0.04
N GLY A 159 -10.73 -16.82 -1.22
CA GLY A 159 -10.33 -16.19 -2.48
C GLY A 159 -11.18 -14.98 -2.86
N VAL A 160 -12.47 -14.98 -2.46
CA VAL A 160 -13.45 -13.98 -2.91
C VAL A 160 -13.99 -13.08 -1.79
N ARG A 161 -13.94 -13.53 -0.53
CA ARG A 161 -14.30 -12.68 0.61
C ARG A 161 -13.18 -11.71 0.92
N VAL A 162 -13.52 -10.43 0.94
CA VAL A 162 -12.58 -9.33 1.21
C VAL A 162 -13.14 -8.44 2.33
N PRO A 163 -12.28 -7.78 3.12
CA PRO A 163 -12.74 -6.77 4.05
C PRO A 163 -13.30 -5.57 3.28
N MET A 164 -14.36 -4.96 3.82
CA MET A 164 -14.86 -3.66 3.40
C MET A 164 -15.19 -2.86 4.66
N ILE A 165 -14.57 -1.70 4.79
CA ILE A 165 -14.78 -0.77 5.90
C ILE A 165 -15.15 0.57 5.29
N VAL A 166 -16.21 1.19 5.82
CA VAL A 166 -16.68 2.51 5.39
C VAL A 166 -16.72 3.41 6.63
N TYR A 167 -16.11 4.56 6.50
CA TYR A 167 -16.13 5.61 7.50
C TYR A 167 -16.87 6.82 6.94
#